data_4a5aa0d535df900fc69a88d108ec9118
#
_entry.id   4a5aa0d535df900fc69a88d108ec9118
#
_cell.length_a   1.000
_cell.length_b   1.000
_cell.length_c   1.000
_cell.angle_alpha   90.00
_cell.angle_beta   90.00
_cell.angle_gamma   90.00
#
_symmetry.space_group_name_H-M   'P 1'
#
loop_
_entity.id
_entity.type
_entity.pdbx_description
1 polymer ?
#
loop_
_entity_poly.entity_id
_entity_poly.type
_entity_poly.pdbx_seq_one_letter_code
_entity_poly.pdbx_strand_id
1 'polypeptide(L)'
;MKSRYAEKVKPSFKIYSKADRREKLTVGNMKEDTKEELLKGKVSQGHCLCGAVSFSIIGELRQVVNCHCGQCLHTHGHYAAYSAVDKNKIEFINDTGLKWFSSSNDARRGFCKECGASLFWQRIGSGTISIAAGMLDLVKGVKTIGHIYCSDKPTYYEIADDLPKFPQSSGGNLDGSI
;
A
#
# COMPACT_ATOMS: atom_id res chain seq x y z
N MET A 1 35.70 18.84 17.86
CA MET A 1 35.33 18.56 16.45
C MET A 1 33.82 18.61 16.35
N LYS A 2 33.24 19.72 15.85
CA LYS A 2 31.77 19.82 15.66
C LYS A 2 31.41 19.16 14.35
N SER A 3 30.45 18.22 14.41
CA SER A 3 29.96 17.43 13.31
C SER A 3 29.38 18.29 12.16
N ARG A 4 29.91 18.13 10.93
CA ARG A 4 29.46 18.83 9.70
C ARG A 4 28.18 18.26 9.09
N TYR A 5 27.41 17.48 9.84
CA TYR A 5 26.21 16.81 9.32
C TYR A 5 24.88 17.52 9.63
N ALA A 6 24.91 18.69 10.27
CA ALA A 6 23.68 19.35 10.76
C ALA A 6 23.06 20.42 9.83
N GLU A 7 23.64 20.67 8.65
CA GLU A 7 23.15 21.75 7.79
C GLU A 7 22.94 21.32 6.35
N LYS A 8 21.97 20.48 6.02
CA LYS A 8 21.44 20.41 4.64
C LYS A 8 20.16 19.59 4.46
N VAL A 9 19.40 19.32 5.49
CA VAL A 9 18.05 18.76 5.26
C VAL A 9 17.07 19.69 5.97
N LYS A 10 16.57 20.70 5.27
CA LYS A 10 15.31 21.32 5.66
C LYS A 10 14.23 20.32 5.24
N PRO A 11 13.58 19.62 6.18
CA PRO A 11 12.41 18.84 5.84
C PRO A 11 11.30 19.84 5.53
N SER A 12 11.02 20.07 4.27
CA SER A 12 9.75 20.65 3.88
C SER A 12 8.67 19.57 4.04
N PHE A 13 8.43 19.14 5.27
CA PHE A 13 7.23 18.41 5.63
C PHE A 13 6.05 19.37 5.48
N LYS A 14 5.48 19.47 4.30
CA LYS A 14 4.10 19.93 4.17
C LYS A 14 3.23 18.82 4.74
N ILE A 15 2.91 18.94 6.03
CA ILE A 15 1.78 18.20 6.59
C ILE A 15 0.56 18.81 5.88
N TYR A 16 0.08 18.12 4.83
CA TYR A 16 -1.13 18.52 4.16
C TYR A 16 -2.29 18.43 5.15
N SER A 17 -2.91 19.57 5.46
CA SER A 17 -4.13 19.61 6.25
C SER A 17 -5.25 18.84 5.54
N LYS A 18 -6.29 18.39 6.27
CA LYS A 18 -7.48 17.77 5.66
C LYS A 18 -8.13 18.66 4.60
N ALA A 19 -7.95 19.97 4.67
CA ALA A 19 -8.46 20.95 3.69
C ALA A 19 -7.62 20.96 2.41
N ASP A 20 -6.28 20.95 2.51
CA ASP A 20 -5.38 20.94 1.33
C ASP A 20 -5.54 19.69 0.47
N ARG A 21 -5.99 18.58 1.06
CA ARG A 21 -6.26 17.32 0.36
C ARG A 21 -7.51 17.34 -0.49
N ARG A 22 -8.51 18.18 -0.15
CA ARG A 22 -9.77 18.31 -0.90
C ARG A 22 -9.67 19.23 -2.11
N GLU A 23 -8.79 20.22 -2.09
CA GLU A 23 -8.70 21.23 -3.14
C GLU A 23 -7.86 20.81 -4.37
N LYS A 24 -6.98 19.80 -4.27
CA LYS A 24 -6.13 19.38 -5.39
C LYS A 24 -6.68 18.26 -6.26
N LEU A 25 -7.80 17.68 -5.93
CA LEU A 25 -8.58 16.87 -6.84
C LEU A 25 -9.45 17.79 -7.69
N THR A 26 -8.86 18.35 -8.74
CA THR A 26 -9.65 18.97 -9.79
C THR A 26 -10.48 17.88 -10.45
N VAL A 27 -11.74 17.81 -10.03
CA VAL A 27 -12.82 16.95 -10.57
C VAL A 27 -12.94 17.08 -12.11
N GLY A 28 -12.21 18.03 -12.72
CA GLY A 28 -12.28 18.35 -14.12
C GLY A 28 -11.74 17.31 -15.10
N ASN A 29 -10.82 16.43 -14.69
CA ASN A 29 -10.20 15.45 -15.59
C ASN A 29 -10.59 13.99 -15.31
N MET A 30 -11.53 13.74 -14.40
CA MET A 30 -12.02 12.39 -14.12
C MET A 30 -13.12 12.00 -15.09
N LYS A 31 -13.15 10.73 -15.50
CA LYS A 31 -14.26 10.17 -16.28
C LYS A 31 -15.57 10.30 -15.50
N GLU A 32 -16.67 10.45 -16.20
CA GLU A 32 -18.00 10.69 -15.62
C GLU A 32 -18.39 9.56 -14.63
N ASP A 33 -18.12 8.30 -14.99
CA ASP A 33 -18.35 7.11 -14.15
C ASP A 33 -17.61 7.19 -12.82
N THR A 34 -16.37 7.71 -12.81
CA THR A 34 -15.55 7.90 -11.61
C THR A 34 -16.13 8.98 -10.70
N LYS A 35 -16.74 10.04 -11.28
CA LYS A 35 -17.43 11.09 -10.51
C LYS A 35 -18.67 10.55 -9.80
N GLU A 36 -19.44 9.71 -10.49
CA GLU A 36 -20.66 9.11 -9.93
C GLU A 36 -20.32 8.12 -8.79
N GLU A 37 -19.24 7.37 -8.90
CA GLU A 37 -18.77 6.47 -7.83
C GLU A 37 -18.14 7.20 -6.64
N LEU A 38 -17.48 8.35 -6.87
CA LEU A 38 -17.04 9.27 -5.80
C LEU A 38 -18.23 9.75 -4.97
N LEU A 39 -19.32 10.13 -5.64
CA LEU A 39 -20.56 10.56 -5.00
C LEU A 39 -21.22 9.41 -4.20
N LYS A 40 -21.03 8.17 -4.61
CA LYS A 40 -21.50 6.95 -3.90
C LYS A 40 -20.57 6.53 -2.75
N GLY A 41 -19.46 7.22 -2.49
CA GLY A 41 -18.51 6.93 -1.41
C GLY A 41 -17.68 5.64 -1.62
N LYS A 42 -17.58 5.14 -2.83
CA LYS A 42 -16.86 3.89 -3.20
C LYS A 42 -15.43 4.10 -3.70
N VAL A 43 -14.90 5.30 -3.62
CA VAL A 43 -13.53 5.59 -4.06
C VAL A 43 -12.62 5.74 -2.86
N SER A 44 -11.55 4.97 -2.84
CA SER A 44 -10.43 5.11 -1.92
C SER A 44 -9.24 5.77 -2.62
N GLN A 45 -8.41 6.48 -1.88
CA GLN A 45 -7.21 7.09 -2.41
C GLN A 45 -5.98 6.62 -1.66
N GLY A 46 -4.83 6.77 -2.28
CA GLY A 46 -3.57 6.47 -1.64
C GLY A 46 -2.40 7.18 -2.31
N HIS A 47 -1.30 7.32 -1.55
CA HIS A 47 -0.10 7.98 -2.04
C HIS A 47 1.15 7.55 -1.26
N CYS A 48 2.32 7.72 -1.85
CA CYS A 48 3.59 7.62 -1.13
C CYS A 48 3.84 8.88 -0.29
N LEU A 49 4.85 8.84 0.58
CA LEU A 49 5.17 9.93 1.49
C LEU A 49 5.36 11.29 0.77
N CYS A 50 6.03 11.32 -0.38
CA CYS A 50 6.34 12.56 -1.10
C CYS A 50 5.29 12.96 -2.14
N GLY A 51 4.27 12.11 -2.43
CA GLY A 51 3.23 12.37 -3.43
C GLY A 51 3.64 12.10 -4.89
N ALA A 52 4.89 11.69 -5.16
CA ALA A 52 5.34 11.33 -6.52
C ALA A 52 4.68 10.04 -7.05
N VAL A 53 4.02 9.29 -6.18
CA VAL A 53 3.11 8.20 -6.53
C VAL A 53 1.80 8.47 -5.81
N SER A 54 0.71 8.65 -6.55
CA SER A 54 -0.65 8.77 -6.02
C SER A 54 -1.64 8.08 -6.94
N PHE A 55 -2.71 7.55 -6.36
CA PHE A 55 -3.68 6.73 -7.09
C PHE A 55 -5.06 6.82 -6.44
N SER A 56 -6.08 6.51 -7.23
CA SER A 56 -7.45 6.24 -6.79
C SER A 56 -7.81 4.78 -7.02
N ILE A 57 -8.74 4.27 -6.24
CA ILE A 57 -9.25 2.91 -6.30
C ILE A 57 -10.76 2.98 -6.35
N ILE A 58 -11.35 2.34 -7.35
CA ILE A 58 -12.79 2.29 -7.53
C ILE A 58 -13.30 0.92 -7.08
N GLY A 59 -14.18 0.92 -6.07
CA GLY A 59 -14.79 -0.29 -5.53
C GLY A 59 -14.22 -0.74 -4.19
N GLU A 60 -14.46 -2.00 -3.84
CA GLU A 60 -14.11 -2.56 -2.54
C GLU A 60 -12.66 -3.04 -2.51
N LEU A 61 -12.00 -2.75 -1.40
CA LEU A 61 -10.70 -3.28 -1.05
C LEU A 61 -10.85 -4.60 -0.29
N ARG A 62 -10.02 -5.58 -0.60
CA ARG A 62 -9.85 -6.75 0.26
C ARG A 62 -9.41 -6.30 1.66
N GLN A 63 -9.81 -7.02 2.68
CA GLN A 63 -9.34 -6.81 4.04
C GLN A 63 -7.81 -6.99 4.13
N VAL A 64 -7.18 -6.37 5.13
CA VAL A 64 -5.73 -6.39 5.28
C VAL A 64 -5.25 -7.75 5.76
N VAL A 65 -4.20 -8.26 5.12
CA VAL A 65 -3.47 -9.45 5.56
C VAL A 65 -2.01 -9.06 5.86
N ASN A 66 -1.53 -9.45 7.01
CA ASN A 66 -0.14 -9.24 7.43
C ASN A 66 0.74 -10.40 6.95
N CYS A 67 1.73 -10.10 6.12
CA CYS A 67 2.67 -11.09 5.59
C CYS A 67 4.03 -10.99 6.29
N HIS A 68 4.46 -12.09 6.91
CA HIS A 68 5.70 -12.18 7.70
C HIS A 68 6.87 -12.83 6.94
N CYS A 69 6.74 -13.09 5.63
CA CYS A 69 7.80 -13.71 4.84
C CYS A 69 9.07 -12.87 4.78
N GLY A 70 10.21 -13.51 4.55
CA GLY A 70 11.53 -12.85 4.51
C GLY A 70 11.59 -11.68 3.52
N GLN A 71 10.96 -11.76 2.34
CA GLN A 71 10.93 -10.65 1.38
C GLN A 71 10.16 -9.44 1.93
N CYS A 72 9.04 -9.67 2.63
CA CYS A 72 8.27 -8.59 3.24
C CYS A 72 9.05 -7.91 4.36
N LEU A 73 9.73 -8.70 5.19
CA LEU A 73 10.62 -8.19 6.23
C LEU A 73 11.70 -7.27 5.66
N HIS A 74 12.39 -7.68 4.59
CA HIS A 74 13.44 -6.88 3.97
C HIS A 74 12.93 -5.62 3.28
N THR A 75 11.72 -5.65 2.73
CA THR A 75 11.18 -4.51 1.95
C THR A 75 10.39 -3.50 2.79
N HIS A 76 9.97 -3.88 4.00
CA HIS A 76 9.17 -3.03 4.89
C HIS A 76 9.83 -2.77 6.25
N GLY A 77 10.93 -3.46 6.54
CA GLY A 77 11.61 -3.37 7.84
C GLY A 77 10.88 -4.07 8.97
N HIS A 78 9.73 -4.67 8.69
CA HIS A 78 8.89 -5.46 9.58
C HIS A 78 7.96 -6.33 8.70
N TYR A 79 6.85 -6.88 9.21
CA TYR A 79 5.87 -7.51 8.32
C TYR A 79 5.24 -6.49 7.37
N ALA A 80 4.70 -6.97 6.28
CA ALA A 80 3.96 -6.13 5.34
C ALA A 80 2.45 -6.30 5.53
N ALA A 81 1.75 -5.20 5.80
CA ALA A 81 0.29 -5.16 5.84
C ALA A 81 -0.24 -4.79 4.44
N TYR A 82 -0.93 -5.73 3.78
CA TYR A 82 -1.45 -5.53 2.44
C TYR A 82 -2.96 -5.69 2.36
N SER A 83 -3.61 -4.72 1.73
CA SER A 83 -4.90 -4.88 1.09
C SER A 83 -4.70 -5.30 -0.37
N ALA A 84 -5.76 -5.56 -1.13
CA ALA A 84 -5.69 -5.86 -2.55
C ALA A 84 -6.94 -5.39 -3.28
N VAL A 85 -6.81 -5.23 -4.60
CA VAL A 85 -7.90 -4.86 -5.50
C VAL A 85 -7.61 -5.44 -6.89
N ASP A 86 -8.64 -5.55 -7.74
CA ASP A 86 -8.42 -5.83 -9.16
C ASP A 86 -7.60 -4.72 -9.81
N LYS A 87 -6.60 -5.08 -10.59
CA LYS A 87 -5.67 -4.12 -11.22
C LYS A 87 -6.35 -3.10 -12.14
N ASN A 88 -7.53 -3.41 -12.67
CA ASN A 88 -8.33 -2.52 -13.50
C ASN A 88 -9.15 -1.50 -12.69
N LYS A 89 -9.14 -1.63 -11.35
CA LYS A 89 -9.83 -0.75 -10.41
C LYS A 89 -8.90 0.31 -9.78
N ILE A 90 -7.60 0.25 -10.05
CA ILE A 90 -6.64 1.26 -9.62
C ILE A 90 -6.33 2.18 -10.80
N GLU A 91 -6.41 3.48 -10.55
CA GLU A 91 -6.05 4.53 -11.49
C GLU A 91 -4.93 5.38 -10.90
N PHE A 92 -3.80 5.48 -11.61
CA PHE A 92 -2.69 6.32 -11.18
C PHE A 92 -2.97 7.79 -11.54
N ILE A 93 -2.99 8.65 -10.52
CA ILE A 93 -3.10 10.11 -10.66
C ILE A 93 -1.71 10.67 -10.95
N ASN A 94 -0.68 10.14 -10.27
CA ASN A 94 0.71 10.45 -10.50
C ASN A 94 1.54 9.17 -10.31
N ASP A 95 2.34 8.79 -11.28
CA ASP A 95 3.22 7.61 -11.23
C ASP A 95 4.68 7.95 -11.52
N THR A 96 5.05 9.22 -11.58
CA THR A 96 6.39 9.70 -11.93
C THR A 96 7.48 9.15 -11.02
N GLY A 97 7.14 8.86 -9.76
CA GLY A 97 8.01 8.24 -8.78
C GLY A 97 7.95 6.71 -8.76
N LEU A 98 7.02 6.07 -9.47
CA LEU A 98 6.83 4.62 -9.38
C LEU A 98 7.94 3.87 -10.11
N LYS A 99 8.56 2.94 -9.37
CA LYS A 99 9.52 1.98 -9.93
C LYS A 99 9.13 0.58 -9.52
N TRP A 100 9.28 -0.36 -10.45
CA TRP A 100 9.03 -1.78 -10.22
C TRP A 100 10.34 -2.56 -10.12
N PHE A 101 10.40 -3.47 -9.15
CA PHE A 101 11.49 -4.41 -8.94
C PHE A 101 10.94 -5.84 -9.05
N SER A 102 11.50 -6.68 -9.92
CA SER A 102 11.17 -8.11 -9.99
C SER A 102 11.77 -8.81 -8.78
N SER A 103 10.95 -9.12 -7.80
CA SER A 103 11.37 -9.74 -6.53
C SER A 103 11.49 -11.26 -6.63
N SER A 104 10.93 -11.86 -7.68
CA SER A 104 11.08 -13.25 -8.10
C SER A 104 10.68 -13.40 -9.57
N ASN A 105 10.73 -14.63 -10.10
CA ASN A 105 10.23 -14.91 -11.45
C ASN A 105 8.72 -14.64 -11.57
N ASP A 106 7.99 -14.74 -10.46
CA ASP A 106 6.52 -14.71 -10.43
C ASP A 106 5.96 -13.42 -9.82
N ALA A 107 6.79 -12.54 -9.27
CA ALA A 107 6.31 -11.38 -8.53
C ALA A 107 7.18 -10.14 -8.71
N ARG A 108 6.53 -8.97 -8.68
CA ARG A 108 7.18 -7.66 -8.68
C ARG A 108 6.66 -6.80 -7.54
N ARG A 109 7.49 -5.85 -7.11
CA ARG A 109 7.19 -4.88 -6.05
C ARG A 109 7.28 -3.47 -6.60
N GLY A 110 6.25 -2.66 -6.35
CA GLY A 110 6.22 -1.25 -6.71
C GLY A 110 6.62 -0.39 -5.52
N PHE A 111 7.53 0.53 -5.74
CA PHE A 111 8.01 1.46 -4.72
C PHE A 111 8.24 2.85 -5.32
N CYS A 112 8.23 3.86 -4.47
CA CYS A 112 8.58 5.21 -4.88
C CYS A 112 10.09 5.38 -4.90
N LYS A 113 10.66 5.70 -6.07
CA LYS A 113 12.11 5.93 -6.23
C LYS A 113 12.61 7.22 -5.56
N GLU A 114 11.69 8.17 -5.26
CA GLU A 114 12.01 9.46 -4.65
C GLU A 114 12.07 9.41 -3.12
N CYS A 115 11.12 8.68 -2.48
CA CYS A 115 11.04 8.62 -1.02
C CYS A 115 11.22 7.21 -0.45
N GLY A 116 11.41 6.19 -1.28
CA GLY A 116 11.63 4.81 -0.86
C GLY A 116 10.40 4.08 -0.32
N ALA A 117 9.21 4.68 -0.33
CA ALA A 117 8.01 4.05 0.17
C ALA A 117 7.67 2.79 -0.62
N SER A 118 7.49 1.64 0.05
CA SER A 118 6.96 0.40 -0.55
C SER A 118 5.45 0.53 -0.71
N LEU A 119 4.95 0.43 -1.95
CA LEU A 119 3.53 0.65 -2.23
C LEU A 119 2.80 -0.63 -2.64
N PHE A 120 3.38 -1.40 -3.55
CA PHE A 120 2.66 -2.45 -4.25
C PHE A 120 3.41 -3.78 -4.24
N TRP A 121 2.62 -4.86 -4.26
CA TRP A 121 3.07 -6.20 -4.64
C TRP A 121 2.12 -6.74 -5.70
N GLN A 122 2.65 -7.38 -6.73
CA GLN A 122 1.87 -7.97 -7.79
C GLN A 122 2.46 -9.29 -8.24
N ARG A 123 1.64 -10.35 -8.28
CA ARG A 123 1.98 -11.57 -8.96
C ARG A 123 1.88 -11.36 -10.46
N ILE A 124 2.90 -11.74 -11.20
CA ILE A 124 2.94 -11.64 -12.66
C ILE A 124 1.84 -12.54 -13.25
N GLY A 125 1.06 -11.98 -14.17
CA GLY A 125 -0.08 -12.68 -14.77
C GLY A 125 -1.38 -12.67 -13.94
N SER A 126 -1.37 -12.19 -12.67
CA SER A 126 -2.60 -12.07 -11.89
C SER A 126 -3.44 -10.86 -12.31
N GLY A 127 -4.75 -10.95 -12.07
CA GLY A 127 -5.72 -9.86 -12.24
C GLY A 127 -5.70 -8.85 -11.08
N THR A 128 -4.96 -9.12 -9.99
CA THR A 128 -4.98 -8.33 -8.75
C THR A 128 -3.66 -7.60 -8.52
N ILE A 129 -3.74 -6.55 -7.71
CA ILE A 129 -2.60 -5.82 -7.17
C ILE A 129 -2.78 -5.63 -5.67
N SER A 130 -1.76 -5.96 -4.90
CA SER A 130 -1.73 -5.71 -3.46
C SER A 130 -1.16 -4.33 -3.19
N ILE A 131 -1.75 -3.64 -2.23
CA ILE A 131 -1.42 -2.26 -1.86
C ILE A 131 -1.04 -2.26 -0.38
N ALA A 132 0.13 -1.71 -0.05
CA ALA A 132 0.52 -1.54 1.35
C ALA A 132 -0.52 -0.67 2.07
N ALA A 133 -1.12 -1.19 3.11
CA ALA A 133 -2.28 -0.58 3.78
C ALA A 133 -1.97 0.83 4.34
N GLY A 134 -0.72 1.06 4.76
CA GLY A 134 -0.27 2.38 5.21
C GLY A 134 -0.19 3.45 4.12
N MET A 135 -0.32 3.08 2.84
CA MET A 135 -0.35 4.01 1.71
C MET A 135 -1.77 4.47 1.38
N LEU A 136 -2.79 3.86 1.98
CA LEU A 136 -4.19 4.20 1.77
C LEU A 136 -4.63 5.35 2.67
N ASP A 137 -5.34 6.31 2.12
CA ASP A 137 -5.90 7.43 2.88
C ASP A 137 -7.16 7.00 3.64
N LEU A 138 -7.06 6.89 4.98
CA LEU A 138 -8.17 6.71 5.92
C LEU A 138 -9.36 5.88 5.39
N VAL A 139 -9.09 4.67 4.92
CA VAL A 139 -10.14 3.79 4.40
C VAL A 139 -10.98 3.26 5.57
N LYS A 140 -12.26 3.61 5.59
CA LYS A 140 -13.22 3.09 6.56
C LYS A 140 -13.58 1.63 6.23
N GLY A 141 -13.67 0.80 7.27
CA GLY A 141 -14.15 -0.59 7.13
C GLY A 141 -13.10 -1.61 6.72
N VAL A 142 -11.87 -1.20 6.42
CA VAL A 142 -10.76 -2.13 6.18
C VAL A 142 -10.08 -2.48 7.50
N LYS A 143 -9.99 -3.79 7.79
CA LYS A 143 -9.42 -4.34 9.03
C LYS A 143 -8.35 -5.37 8.69
N THR A 144 -7.42 -5.61 9.61
CA THR A 144 -6.56 -6.80 9.55
C THR A 144 -7.39 -8.03 9.89
N ILE A 145 -7.29 -9.06 9.07
CA ILE A 145 -8.07 -10.31 9.20
C ILE A 145 -7.22 -11.56 9.43
N GLY A 146 -5.91 -11.44 9.37
CA GLY A 146 -5.02 -12.57 9.66
C GLY A 146 -3.59 -12.35 9.21
N HIS A 147 -2.79 -13.38 9.46
CA HIS A 147 -1.36 -13.43 9.27
C HIS A 147 -0.96 -14.61 8.40
N ILE A 148 -0.05 -14.40 7.45
CA ILE A 148 0.51 -15.43 6.58
C ILE A 148 2.04 -15.47 6.68
N TYR A 149 2.62 -16.61 6.35
CA TYR A 149 4.07 -16.87 6.45
C TYR A 149 4.60 -16.66 7.87
N CYS A 150 3.81 -17.08 8.88
CA CYS A 150 4.17 -16.93 10.28
C CYS A 150 5.40 -17.76 10.68
N SER A 151 5.70 -18.84 9.95
CA SER A 151 6.93 -19.64 10.16
C SER A 151 8.21 -18.88 9.84
N ASP A 152 8.14 -17.84 9.00
CA ASP A 152 9.30 -17.02 8.62
C ASP A 152 9.51 -15.84 9.58
N LYS A 153 8.60 -15.68 10.55
CA LYS A 153 8.62 -14.57 11.52
C LYS A 153 9.91 -14.60 12.34
N PRO A 154 10.68 -13.49 12.41
CA PRO A 154 11.82 -13.42 13.31
C PRO A 154 11.40 -13.33 14.76
N THR A 155 12.35 -13.59 15.66
CA THR A 155 12.11 -13.71 17.11
C THR A 155 11.96 -12.38 17.85
N TYR A 156 12.24 -11.25 17.20
CA TYR A 156 12.24 -9.94 17.86
C TYR A 156 10.84 -9.36 18.15
N TYR A 157 9.77 -10.02 17.68
CA TYR A 157 8.40 -9.63 17.99
C TYR A 157 7.46 -10.82 18.08
N GLU A 158 6.34 -10.63 18.76
CA GLU A 158 5.25 -11.59 18.88
C GLU A 158 4.00 -11.11 18.14
N ILE A 159 3.21 -12.06 17.62
CA ILE A 159 1.87 -11.79 17.09
C ILE A 159 0.90 -12.05 18.24
N ALA A 160 0.50 -10.98 18.93
CA ALA A 160 -0.24 -11.03 20.18
C ALA A 160 -1.77 -11.00 20.03
N ASP A 161 -2.27 -10.80 18.80
CA ASP A 161 -3.72 -10.84 18.54
C ASP A 161 -4.24 -12.27 18.34
N ASP A 162 -5.58 -12.41 18.34
CA ASP A 162 -6.29 -13.69 18.16
C ASP A 162 -6.69 -13.98 16.72
N LEU A 163 -6.15 -13.22 15.75
CA LEU A 163 -6.46 -13.43 14.34
C LEU A 163 -5.82 -14.73 13.82
N PRO A 164 -6.40 -15.33 12.76
CA PRO A 164 -5.83 -16.53 12.14
C PRO A 164 -4.36 -16.35 11.75
N LYS A 165 -3.53 -17.33 12.08
CA LYS A 165 -2.09 -17.35 11.83
C LYS A 165 -1.75 -18.57 10.99
N PHE A 166 -1.33 -18.35 9.75
CA PHE A 166 -0.96 -19.43 8.82
C PHE A 166 0.56 -19.56 8.72
N PRO A 167 1.11 -20.78 8.85
CA PRO A 167 2.55 -21.02 8.72
C PRO A 167 3.12 -20.54 7.38
N GLN A 168 2.37 -20.72 6.29
CA GLN A 168 2.67 -20.31 4.93
C GLN A 168 1.52 -19.43 4.38
N SER A 169 1.16 -19.56 3.11
CA SER A 169 -0.03 -18.89 2.57
C SER A 169 -1.29 -19.40 3.25
N SER A 170 -2.36 -18.61 3.22
CA SER A 170 -3.66 -19.01 3.77
C SER A 170 -4.39 -20.09 2.97
N GLY A 171 -3.92 -20.39 1.75
CA GLY A 171 -4.61 -21.33 0.84
C GLY A 171 -6.01 -20.86 0.44
N GLY A 172 -6.30 -19.55 0.49
CA GLY A 172 -7.63 -18.99 0.20
C GLY A 172 -8.55 -18.90 1.42
N ASN A 173 -8.09 -19.27 2.64
CA ASN A 173 -8.90 -19.21 3.85
C ASN A 173 -9.07 -17.79 4.43
N LEU A 174 -8.31 -16.82 3.94
CA LEU A 174 -8.52 -15.41 4.22
C LEU A 174 -9.19 -14.77 3.00
N ASP A 175 -10.28 -14.07 3.23
CA ASP A 175 -11.14 -13.51 2.19
C ASP A 175 -10.33 -12.69 1.17
N GLY A 176 -10.35 -13.13 -0.10
CA GLY A 176 -9.55 -12.53 -1.16
C GLY A 176 -8.03 -12.67 -0.99
N SER A 177 -7.54 -13.65 -0.23
CA SER A 177 -6.10 -13.87 -0.14
C SER A 177 -5.53 -14.40 -1.45
N ILE A 178 -4.37 -13.90 -1.75
CA ILE A 178 -3.55 -14.15 -2.93
C ILE A 178 -2.96 -15.55 -2.89
#